data_e06bfdef5264349efcee9526850bc8c1
#
_entry.id   e06bfdef5264349efcee9526850bc8c1
#
_cell.length_a   1.000
_cell.length_b   1.000
_cell.length_c   1.000
_cell.angle_alpha   90.00
_cell.angle_beta   90.00
_cell.angle_gamma   90.00
#
_symmetry.space_group_name_H-M   'P 1'
#
loop_
_entity.id
_entity.type
_entity.pdbx_description
1 polymer ?
#
loop_
_entity_poly.entity_id
_entity_poly.type
_entity_poly.pdbx_seq_one_letter_code
_entity_poly.pdbx_strand_id
1 'polypeptide(L)'
;MNPKLQLSADNAYYHIRNAITTGKILPGERVITQQIATELSLSRTPIKEALARAEADGMVVRAGNWGYTVREITLRDAENIFEARMVVELACAQIAADNSNASDHEEMTRLWSKAHAAFDKGRLSDFLLASRQLHGFIAKCTGNNILLNLFNQVNNLVLLFALSLLRANPKRAAEIDAENKALIEAIKQKDKDLAGRLIRSQVVRAYEMYHQTLTNNQSNRIIKLKELVS
;
A
#
# COMPACT_ATOMS: atom_id res chain seq x y z
N MET A 1 -3.82 19.92 21.59
CA MET A 1 -2.78 18.86 21.55
C MET A 1 -1.42 19.52 21.35
N ASN A 2 -0.37 19.08 22.04
CA ASN A 2 0.95 19.73 21.94
C ASN A 2 1.57 19.43 20.54
N PRO A 3 1.93 20.45 19.72
CA PRO A 3 2.45 20.25 18.36
C PRO A 3 3.71 19.36 18.31
N LYS A 4 4.58 19.43 19.31
CA LYS A 4 5.78 18.57 19.41
C LYS A 4 5.41 17.10 19.62
N LEU A 5 4.37 16.83 20.42
CA LEU A 5 3.91 15.46 20.65
C LEU A 5 3.27 14.87 19.38
N GLN A 6 2.47 15.67 18.66
CA GLN A 6 1.88 15.28 17.39
C GLN A 6 2.96 14.93 16.34
N LEU A 7 3.97 15.77 16.16
CA LEU A 7 5.07 15.52 15.24
C LEU A 7 5.86 14.24 15.61
N SER A 8 6.02 13.97 16.91
CA SER A 8 6.68 12.76 17.40
C SER A 8 5.84 11.51 17.14
N ALA A 9 4.52 11.58 17.30
CA ALA A 9 3.61 10.47 17.00
C ALA A 9 3.53 10.19 15.50
N ASP A 10 3.53 11.24 14.66
CA ASP A 10 3.59 11.09 13.20
C ASP A 10 4.90 10.41 12.76
N ASN A 11 6.04 10.84 13.31
CA ASN A 11 7.34 10.22 13.04
C ASN A 11 7.34 8.73 13.44
N ALA A 12 6.84 8.41 14.62
CA ALA A 12 6.72 7.02 15.08
C ALA A 12 5.78 6.20 14.19
N TYR A 13 4.65 6.75 13.76
CA TYR A 13 3.72 6.09 12.86
C TYR A 13 4.39 5.76 11.51
N TYR A 14 5.05 6.74 10.88
CA TYR A 14 5.73 6.52 9.61
C TYR A 14 6.89 5.53 9.74
N HIS A 15 7.62 5.53 10.86
CA HIS A 15 8.66 4.55 11.15
C HIS A 15 8.09 3.12 11.23
N ILE A 16 7.02 2.92 12.02
CA ILE A 16 6.32 1.63 12.16
C ILE A 16 5.79 1.17 10.79
N ARG A 17 5.07 2.03 10.09
CA ARG A 17 4.55 1.76 8.76
C ARG A 17 5.65 1.34 7.79
N ASN A 18 6.76 2.07 7.75
CA ASN A 18 7.90 1.74 6.91
C ASN A 18 8.54 0.40 7.28
N ALA A 19 8.71 0.11 8.57
CA ALA A 19 9.27 -1.17 9.03
C ALA A 19 8.40 -2.36 8.59
N ILE A 20 7.07 -2.22 8.64
CA ILE A 20 6.12 -3.24 8.19
C ILE A 20 6.17 -3.37 6.65
N THR A 21 6.05 -2.26 5.93
CA THR A 21 5.94 -2.28 4.45
C THR A 21 7.23 -2.67 3.73
N THR A 22 8.39 -2.50 4.37
CA THR A 22 9.69 -2.98 3.86
C THR A 22 10.02 -4.40 4.29
N GLY A 23 9.19 -5.01 5.16
CA GLY A 23 9.39 -6.36 5.68
C GLY A 23 10.48 -6.46 6.75
N LYS A 24 10.78 -5.35 7.44
CA LYS A 24 11.62 -5.39 8.65
C LYS A 24 10.88 -6.00 9.84
N ILE A 25 9.56 -5.81 9.88
CA ILE A 25 8.64 -6.50 10.80
C ILE A 25 7.65 -7.25 9.92
N LEU A 26 7.61 -8.56 10.03
CA LEU A 26 6.79 -9.43 9.18
C LEU A 26 5.35 -9.57 9.73
N PRO A 27 4.36 -9.96 8.89
CA PRO A 27 3.03 -10.34 9.35
C PRO A 27 3.11 -11.40 10.46
N GLY A 28 2.32 -11.21 11.53
CA GLY A 28 2.32 -12.06 12.74
C GLY A 28 3.41 -11.71 13.76
N GLU A 29 4.43 -10.95 13.39
CA GLU A 29 5.48 -10.56 14.33
C GLU A 29 5.03 -9.44 15.29
N ARG A 30 5.61 -9.45 16.47
CA ARG A 30 5.32 -8.43 17.51
C ARG A 30 6.01 -7.12 17.18
N VAL A 31 5.28 -6.02 17.37
CA VAL A 31 5.84 -4.68 17.32
C VAL A 31 6.39 -4.33 18.71
N ILE A 32 7.72 -4.31 18.83
CA ILE A 32 8.41 -4.08 20.11
C ILE A 32 8.50 -2.58 20.39
N THR A 33 7.55 -2.06 21.17
CA THR A 33 7.43 -0.63 21.53
C THR A 33 8.74 -0.05 22.09
N GLN A 34 9.45 -0.82 22.93
CA GLN A 34 10.69 -0.36 23.55
C GLN A 34 11.81 -0.18 22.52
N GLN A 35 11.91 -1.05 21.53
CA GLN A 35 12.90 -0.94 20.45
C GLN A 35 12.65 0.33 19.65
N ILE A 36 11.41 0.57 19.21
CA ILE A 36 11.04 1.77 18.45
C ILE A 36 11.30 3.04 19.25
N ALA A 37 10.97 3.04 20.54
CA ALA A 37 11.24 4.17 21.43
C ALA A 37 12.74 4.49 21.51
N THR A 38 13.58 3.46 21.58
CA THR A 38 15.05 3.60 21.60
C THR A 38 15.56 4.11 20.24
N GLU A 39 15.15 3.50 19.12
CA GLU A 39 15.57 3.88 17.76
C GLU A 39 15.23 5.33 17.42
N LEU A 40 14.07 5.81 17.87
CA LEU A 40 13.59 7.18 17.61
C LEU A 40 13.94 8.19 18.71
N SER A 41 14.54 7.74 19.82
CA SER A 41 14.77 8.57 21.00
C SER A 41 13.48 9.26 21.52
N LEU A 42 12.36 8.53 21.50
CA LEU A 42 11.04 9.00 21.90
C LEU A 42 10.58 8.33 23.20
N SER A 43 9.70 9.00 23.95
CA SER A 43 8.98 8.41 25.06
C SER A 43 7.94 7.40 24.59
N ARG A 44 7.36 6.60 25.51
CA ARG A 44 6.36 5.59 25.16
C ARG A 44 5.02 6.16 24.68
N THR A 45 4.69 7.40 25.07
CA THR A 45 3.39 8.02 24.73
C THR A 45 3.20 8.20 23.22
N PRO A 46 4.08 8.90 22.47
CA PRO A 46 3.94 9.03 21.01
C PRO A 46 3.97 7.67 20.28
N ILE A 47 4.70 6.67 20.81
CA ILE A 47 4.69 5.32 20.22
C ILE A 47 3.32 4.65 20.40
N LYS A 48 2.68 4.80 21.56
CA LYS A 48 1.32 4.27 21.78
C LYS A 48 0.29 4.94 20.87
N GLU A 49 0.38 6.26 20.67
CA GLU A 49 -0.48 6.99 19.75
C GLU A 49 -0.27 6.52 18.30
N ALA A 50 0.98 6.34 17.89
CA ALA A 50 1.32 5.81 16.57
C ALA A 50 0.78 4.38 16.35
N LEU A 51 0.88 3.51 17.35
CA LEU A 51 0.35 2.15 17.30
C LEU A 51 -1.18 2.12 17.27
N ALA A 52 -1.85 2.99 18.03
CA ALA A 52 -3.31 3.12 17.97
C ALA A 52 -3.78 3.57 16.57
N ARG A 53 -3.03 4.46 15.92
CA ARG A 53 -3.28 4.85 14.53
C ARG A 53 -3.02 3.69 13.56
N ALA A 54 -1.92 2.96 13.71
CA ALA A 54 -1.62 1.79 12.89
C ALA A 54 -2.67 0.68 13.05
N GLU A 55 -3.27 0.54 14.26
CA GLU A 55 -4.42 -0.35 14.53
C GLU A 55 -5.68 0.13 13.80
N ALA A 56 -5.99 1.42 13.88
CA ALA A 56 -7.13 2.02 13.16
C ALA A 56 -6.99 1.88 11.62
N ASP A 57 -5.75 1.93 11.11
CA ASP A 57 -5.42 1.68 9.71
C ASP A 57 -5.40 0.17 9.35
N GLY A 58 -5.63 -0.71 10.31
CA GLY A 58 -5.68 -2.16 10.12
C GLY A 58 -4.32 -2.82 9.87
N MET A 59 -3.21 -2.11 10.09
CA MET A 59 -1.85 -2.64 9.87
C MET A 59 -1.35 -3.52 11.02
N VAL A 60 -1.80 -3.25 12.22
CA VAL A 60 -1.50 -4.04 13.41
C VAL A 60 -2.78 -4.43 14.14
N VAL A 61 -2.71 -5.46 14.96
CA VAL A 61 -3.80 -5.91 15.83
C VAL A 61 -3.31 -6.04 17.26
N ARG A 62 -4.19 -5.81 18.23
CA ARG A 62 -3.86 -6.04 19.65
C ARG A 62 -3.71 -7.52 19.95
N ALA A 63 -2.64 -7.89 20.60
CA ALA A 63 -2.34 -9.25 21.05
C ALA A 63 -2.54 -9.38 22.56
N GLY A 64 -3.78 -9.17 23.05
CA GLY A 64 -4.12 -9.20 24.47
C GLY A 64 -3.25 -8.23 25.30
N ASN A 65 -2.66 -8.73 26.39
CA ASN A 65 -1.75 -7.96 27.23
C ASN A 65 -0.33 -7.81 26.64
N TRP A 66 -0.07 -8.42 25.47
CA TRP A 66 1.26 -8.50 24.86
C TRP A 66 1.58 -7.35 23.89
N GLY A 67 0.73 -6.35 23.78
CA GLY A 67 0.92 -5.19 22.90
C GLY A 67 0.31 -5.39 21.52
N TYR A 68 1.10 -5.20 20.45
CA TYR A 68 0.64 -5.25 19.06
C TYR A 68 1.44 -6.26 18.24
N THR A 69 0.75 -6.90 17.29
CA THR A 69 1.37 -7.73 16.25
C THR A 69 1.00 -7.16 14.88
N VAL A 70 1.86 -7.33 13.87
CA VAL A 70 1.53 -7.00 12.49
C VAL A 70 0.40 -7.93 12.03
N ARG A 71 -0.63 -7.34 11.40
CA ARG A 71 -1.78 -8.10 10.93
C ARG A 71 -1.35 -9.11 9.85
N GLU A 72 -1.80 -10.34 10.02
CA GLU A 72 -1.77 -11.35 8.96
C GLU A 72 -2.98 -11.16 8.05
N ILE A 73 -2.77 -11.27 6.75
CA ILE A 73 -3.83 -11.15 5.75
C ILE A 73 -4.27 -12.56 5.37
N THR A 74 -5.50 -12.91 5.71
CA THR A 74 -6.14 -14.16 5.27
C THR A 74 -6.53 -14.06 3.79
N LEU A 75 -6.88 -15.19 3.19
CA LEU A 75 -7.40 -15.17 1.81
C LEU A 75 -8.66 -14.29 1.70
N ARG A 76 -9.58 -14.44 2.64
CA ARG A 76 -10.82 -13.64 2.65
C ARG A 76 -10.55 -12.16 2.84
N ASP A 77 -9.55 -11.80 3.68
CA ASP A 77 -9.11 -10.40 3.80
C ASP A 77 -8.59 -9.87 2.45
N ALA A 78 -7.78 -10.66 1.76
CA ALA A 78 -7.23 -10.25 0.47
C ALA A 78 -8.33 -10.05 -0.59
N GLU A 79 -9.28 -10.97 -0.70
CA GLU A 79 -10.44 -10.80 -1.57
C GLU A 79 -11.17 -9.48 -1.30
N ASN A 80 -11.53 -9.22 -0.05
CA ASN A 80 -12.19 -7.98 0.36
C ASN A 80 -11.33 -6.73 0.04
N ILE A 81 -10.00 -6.82 0.23
CA ILE A 81 -9.06 -5.73 -0.08
C ILE A 81 -9.04 -5.48 -1.60
N PHE A 82 -8.97 -6.52 -2.44
CA PHE A 82 -8.97 -6.35 -3.89
C PHE A 82 -10.29 -5.80 -4.43
N GLU A 83 -11.43 -6.21 -3.86
CA GLU A 83 -12.75 -5.64 -4.19
C GLU A 83 -12.81 -4.15 -3.85
N ALA A 84 -12.43 -3.77 -2.63
CA ALA A 84 -12.38 -2.37 -2.21
C ALA A 84 -11.40 -1.55 -3.07
N ARG A 85 -10.23 -2.12 -3.37
CA ARG A 85 -9.22 -1.53 -4.22
C ARG A 85 -9.76 -1.24 -5.63
N MET A 86 -10.49 -2.21 -6.22
CA MET A 86 -11.09 -2.05 -7.54
C MET A 86 -12.02 -0.83 -7.59
N VAL A 87 -12.91 -0.70 -6.61
CA VAL A 87 -13.88 0.41 -6.58
C VAL A 87 -13.19 1.75 -6.36
N VAL A 88 -12.32 1.82 -5.36
CA VAL A 88 -11.71 3.09 -4.93
C VAL A 88 -10.67 3.59 -5.95
N GLU A 89 -9.74 2.73 -6.40
CA GLU A 89 -8.68 3.17 -7.31
C GLU A 89 -9.23 3.49 -8.71
N LEU A 90 -10.23 2.74 -9.17
CA LEU A 90 -10.90 3.03 -10.44
C LEU A 90 -11.57 4.41 -10.41
N ALA A 91 -12.38 4.68 -9.38
CA ALA A 91 -13.01 5.99 -9.20
C ALA A 91 -11.97 7.13 -9.10
N CYS A 92 -10.89 6.92 -8.34
CA CYS A 92 -9.82 7.90 -8.21
C CYS A 92 -9.18 8.22 -9.56
N ALA A 93 -8.85 7.22 -10.38
CA ALA A 93 -8.20 7.45 -11.67
C ALA A 93 -9.11 8.19 -12.66
N GLN A 94 -10.39 7.80 -12.72
CA GLN A 94 -11.36 8.44 -13.62
C GLN A 94 -11.60 9.91 -13.25
N ILE A 95 -11.79 10.21 -11.96
CA ILE A 95 -12.01 11.58 -11.48
C ILE A 95 -10.73 12.42 -11.64
N ALA A 96 -9.55 11.83 -11.36
CA ALA A 96 -8.29 12.52 -11.56
C ALA A 96 -8.04 12.89 -13.03
N ALA A 97 -8.47 12.07 -13.99
CA ALA A 97 -8.39 12.39 -15.41
C ALA A 97 -9.20 13.65 -15.77
N ASP A 98 -10.36 13.84 -15.15
CA ASP A 98 -11.16 15.05 -15.34
C ASP A 98 -10.57 16.28 -14.62
N ASN A 99 -10.07 16.12 -13.40
CA ASN A 99 -9.75 17.21 -12.47
C ASN A 99 -8.29 17.66 -12.50
N SER A 100 -7.33 16.79 -12.90
CA SER A 100 -5.91 17.12 -12.82
C SER A 100 -5.49 18.19 -13.83
N ASN A 101 -4.51 18.98 -13.44
CA ASN A 101 -3.94 20.08 -14.23
C ASN A 101 -2.46 19.78 -14.60
N ALA A 102 -1.82 20.71 -15.33
CA ALA A 102 -0.44 20.54 -15.80
C ALA A 102 0.56 20.31 -14.66
N SER A 103 0.44 21.01 -13.53
CA SER A 103 1.32 20.82 -12.37
C SER A 103 1.14 19.44 -11.74
N ASP A 104 -0.11 18.91 -11.72
CA ASP A 104 -0.38 17.55 -11.24
C ASP A 104 0.27 16.52 -12.17
N HIS A 105 0.24 16.74 -13.49
CA HIS A 105 0.87 15.86 -14.48
C HIS A 105 2.40 15.81 -14.31
N GLU A 106 3.03 16.95 -14.02
CA GLU A 106 4.47 17.03 -13.72
C GLU A 106 4.80 16.23 -12.46
N GLU A 107 4.01 16.39 -11.40
CA GLU A 107 4.22 15.66 -10.15
C GLU A 107 3.99 14.14 -10.32
N MET A 108 2.97 13.71 -11.05
CA MET A 108 2.77 12.28 -11.39
C MET A 108 3.99 11.72 -12.12
N THR A 109 4.52 12.47 -13.11
CA THR A 109 5.71 12.08 -13.87
C THR A 109 6.93 11.98 -12.97
N ARG A 110 7.11 12.92 -12.04
CA ARG A 110 8.20 12.93 -11.06
C ARG A 110 8.12 11.71 -10.12
N LEU A 111 6.91 11.38 -9.63
CA LEU A 111 6.70 10.23 -8.76
C LEU A 111 6.94 8.91 -9.50
N TRP A 112 6.50 8.79 -10.75
CA TRP A 112 6.82 7.64 -11.58
C TRP A 112 8.32 7.52 -11.83
N SER A 113 9.02 8.62 -12.17
CA SER A 113 10.47 8.60 -12.39
C SER A 113 11.23 8.13 -11.15
N LYS A 114 10.76 8.50 -9.94
CA LYS A 114 11.32 7.99 -8.68
C LYS A 114 11.13 6.48 -8.54
N ALA A 115 9.94 5.96 -8.89
CA ALA A 115 9.66 4.52 -8.88
C ALA A 115 10.53 3.80 -9.91
N HIS A 116 10.58 4.29 -11.15
CA HIS A 116 11.40 3.74 -12.23
C HIS A 116 12.88 3.66 -11.86
N ALA A 117 13.45 4.72 -11.29
CA ALA A 117 14.84 4.72 -10.82
C ALA A 117 15.12 3.70 -9.68
N ALA A 118 14.12 3.37 -8.88
CA ALA A 118 14.23 2.31 -7.87
C ALA A 118 14.15 0.92 -8.53
N PHE A 119 13.28 0.76 -9.53
CA PHE A 119 13.16 -0.45 -10.36
C PHE A 119 14.48 -0.77 -11.07
N ASP A 120 15.08 0.18 -11.79
CA ASP A 120 16.35 0.02 -12.49
C ASP A 120 17.51 -0.41 -11.58
N LYS A 121 17.45 -0.01 -10.30
CA LYS A 121 18.44 -0.40 -9.27
C LYS A 121 18.07 -1.72 -8.56
N GLY A 122 17.02 -2.43 -8.98
CA GLY A 122 16.55 -3.67 -8.35
C GLY A 122 16.00 -3.51 -6.92
N ARG A 123 15.68 -2.28 -6.49
CA ARG A 123 15.21 -1.97 -5.14
C ARG A 123 13.68 -2.11 -5.05
N LEU A 124 13.20 -3.37 -5.01
CA LEU A 124 11.76 -3.68 -5.09
C LEU A 124 10.90 -3.00 -4.02
N SER A 125 11.39 -2.87 -2.79
CA SER A 125 10.64 -2.18 -1.72
C SER A 125 10.47 -0.70 -2.01
N ASP A 126 11.54 -0.03 -2.47
CA ASP A 126 11.51 1.39 -2.81
C ASP A 126 10.63 1.64 -4.05
N PHE A 127 10.72 0.74 -5.04
CA PHE A 127 9.84 0.76 -6.22
C PHE A 127 8.37 0.66 -5.82
N LEU A 128 8.02 -0.33 -4.99
CA LEU A 128 6.65 -0.52 -4.53
C LEU A 128 6.13 0.73 -3.80
N LEU A 129 6.90 1.25 -2.85
CA LEU A 129 6.49 2.42 -2.07
C LEU A 129 6.32 3.66 -2.95
N ALA A 130 7.24 3.90 -3.90
CA ALA A 130 7.15 5.04 -4.82
C ALA A 130 5.98 4.88 -5.80
N SER A 131 5.75 3.67 -6.32
CA SER A 131 4.58 3.36 -7.15
C SER A 131 3.27 3.62 -6.39
N ARG A 132 3.16 3.19 -5.12
CA ARG A 132 1.97 3.45 -4.31
C ARG A 132 1.83 4.92 -3.92
N GLN A 133 2.92 5.70 -3.84
CA GLN A 133 2.88 7.16 -3.70
C GLN A 133 2.26 7.84 -4.93
N LEU A 134 2.57 7.35 -6.15
CA LEU A 134 1.93 7.83 -7.38
C LEU A 134 0.41 7.62 -7.34
N HIS A 135 -0.06 6.41 -7.00
CA HIS A 135 -1.50 6.15 -6.89
C HIS A 135 -2.17 7.01 -5.80
N GLY A 136 -1.48 7.26 -4.68
CA GLY A 136 -1.95 8.18 -3.64
C GLY A 136 -2.05 9.62 -4.13
N PHE A 137 -1.13 10.05 -4.97
CA PHE A 137 -1.20 11.37 -5.58
C PHE A 137 -2.35 11.47 -6.60
N ILE A 138 -2.58 10.42 -7.41
CA ILE A 138 -3.76 10.33 -8.29
C ILE A 138 -5.05 10.45 -7.46
N ALA A 139 -5.15 9.76 -6.33
CA ALA A 139 -6.31 9.90 -5.43
C ALA A 139 -6.46 11.32 -4.87
N LYS A 140 -5.35 12.02 -4.58
CA LYS A 140 -5.36 13.43 -4.18
C LYS A 140 -5.88 14.35 -5.28
N CYS A 141 -5.56 14.09 -6.54
CA CYS A 141 -6.01 14.90 -7.70
C CYS A 141 -7.53 14.80 -7.93
N THR A 142 -8.24 13.88 -7.27
CA THR A 142 -9.71 13.90 -7.27
C THR A 142 -10.30 15.15 -6.61
N GLY A 143 -9.55 15.84 -5.74
CA GLY A 143 -10.07 16.91 -4.89
C GLY A 143 -11.02 16.42 -3.79
N ASN A 144 -11.27 15.11 -3.70
CA ASN A 144 -12.20 14.51 -2.73
C ASN A 144 -11.45 13.85 -1.56
N ASN A 145 -11.43 14.52 -0.42
CA ASN A 145 -10.75 14.04 0.77
C ASN A 145 -11.31 12.71 1.32
N ILE A 146 -12.58 12.41 1.06
CA ILE A 146 -13.19 11.12 1.47
C ILE A 146 -12.60 9.99 0.62
N LEU A 147 -12.51 10.16 -0.70
CA LEU A 147 -11.86 9.18 -1.59
C LEU A 147 -10.38 9.00 -1.25
N LEU A 148 -9.67 10.08 -0.96
CA LEU A 148 -8.26 10.01 -0.54
C LEU A 148 -8.10 9.20 0.76
N ASN A 149 -8.98 9.39 1.73
CA ASN A 149 -8.95 8.65 2.99
C ASN A 149 -9.25 7.15 2.76
N LEU A 150 -10.26 6.83 1.96
CA LEU A 150 -10.58 5.45 1.58
C LEU A 150 -9.41 4.79 0.84
N PHE A 151 -8.80 5.50 -0.13
CA PHE A 151 -7.58 5.04 -0.79
C PHE A 151 -6.48 4.71 0.21
N ASN A 152 -6.19 5.62 1.15
CA ASN A 152 -5.13 5.43 2.14
C ASN A 152 -5.38 4.21 3.03
N GLN A 153 -6.62 3.97 3.47
CA GLN A 153 -6.98 2.78 4.25
C GLN A 153 -6.74 1.50 3.44
N VAL A 154 -7.25 1.42 2.21
CA VAL A 154 -7.04 0.27 1.34
C VAL A 154 -5.55 0.08 1.03
N ASN A 155 -4.83 1.17 0.73
CA ASN A 155 -3.41 1.15 0.42
C ASN A 155 -2.55 0.61 1.58
N ASN A 156 -2.86 0.96 2.83
CA ASN A 156 -2.16 0.45 3.99
C ASN A 156 -2.28 -1.08 4.08
N LEU A 157 -3.47 -1.63 3.80
CA LEU A 157 -3.71 -3.08 3.78
C LEU A 157 -3.00 -3.78 2.61
N VAL A 158 -3.01 -3.18 1.42
CA VAL A 158 -2.28 -3.69 0.24
C VAL A 158 -0.79 -3.83 0.55
N LEU A 159 -0.19 -2.85 1.22
CA LEU A 159 1.23 -2.83 1.54
C LEU A 159 1.66 -3.98 2.49
N LEU A 160 0.74 -4.60 3.22
CA LEU A 160 1.06 -5.74 4.10
C LEU A 160 1.51 -6.99 3.33
N PHE A 161 1.09 -7.17 2.08
CA PHE A 161 1.41 -8.36 1.28
C PHE A 161 2.03 -8.07 -0.09
N ALA A 162 1.92 -6.85 -0.61
CA ALA A 162 2.35 -6.52 -1.98
C ALA A 162 3.85 -6.76 -2.23
N LEU A 163 4.71 -6.49 -1.23
CA LEU A 163 6.15 -6.73 -1.37
C LEU A 163 6.48 -8.21 -1.50
N SER A 164 5.79 -9.07 -0.75
CA SER A 164 5.95 -10.53 -0.84
C SER A 164 5.55 -11.04 -2.22
N LEU A 165 4.47 -10.50 -2.81
CA LEU A 165 4.05 -10.83 -4.16
C LEU A 165 5.09 -10.43 -5.21
N LEU A 166 5.66 -9.22 -5.12
CA LEU A 166 6.70 -8.77 -6.04
C LEU A 166 7.98 -9.59 -5.91
N ARG A 167 8.35 -10.02 -4.71
CA ARG A 167 9.49 -10.92 -4.47
C ARG A 167 9.27 -12.29 -5.09
N ALA A 168 8.03 -12.81 -5.02
CA ALA A 168 7.67 -14.09 -5.64
C ALA A 168 7.63 -14.01 -7.17
N ASN A 169 7.32 -12.85 -7.74
CA ASN A 169 7.29 -12.63 -9.19
C ASN A 169 7.94 -11.28 -9.57
N PRO A 170 9.28 -11.23 -9.67
CA PRO A 170 10.00 -9.99 -9.97
C PRO A 170 9.66 -9.38 -11.34
N LYS A 171 9.23 -10.20 -12.32
CA LYS A 171 8.81 -9.72 -13.66
C LYS A 171 7.63 -8.75 -13.57
N ARG A 172 6.77 -8.91 -12.56
CA ARG A 172 5.62 -8.04 -12.34
C ARG A 172 6.01 -6.58 -12.07
N ALA A 173 7.20 -6.32 -11.53
CA ALA A 173 7.67 -4.95 -11.32
C ALA A 173 7.82 -4.18 -12.64
N ALA A 174 8.36 -4.81 -13.69
CA ALA A 174 8.48 -4.19 -15.02
C ALA A 174 7.10 -3.89 -15.64
N GLU A 175 6.15 -4.81 -15.47
CA GLU A 175 4.78 -4.59 -15.96
C GLU A 175 4.10 -3.43 -15.23
N ILE A 176 4.21 -3.36 -13.89
CA ILE A 176 3.66 -2.26 -13.08
C ILE A 176 4.28 -0.92 -13.49
N ASP A 177 5.59 -0.88 -13.75
CA ASP A 177 6.26 0.35 -14.20
C ASP A 177 5.69 0.85 -15.52
N ALA A 178 5.53 -0.03 -16.51
CA ALA A 178 4.94 0.29 -17.80
C ALA A 178 3.45 0.69 -17.68
N GLU A 179 2.67 -0.03 -16.87
CA GLU A 179 1.27 0.26 -16.59
C GLU A 179 1.08 1.63 -15.92
N ASN A 180 1.94 1.98 -14.96
CA ASN A 180 1.91 3.29 -14.32
C ASN A 180 2.21 4.43 -15.30
N LYS A 181 3.17 4.24 -16.20
CA LYS A 181 3.45 5.20 -17.26
C LYS A 181 2.24 5.41 -18.17
N ALA A 182 1.62 4.31 -18.61
CA ALA A 182 0.42 4.36 -19.45
C ALA A 182 -0.76 5.05 -18.72
N LEU A 183 -0.93 4.80 -17.42
CA LEU A 183 -1.96 5.44 -16.59
C LEU A 183 -1.78 6.97 -16.54
N ILE A 184 -0.55 7.44 -16.35
CA ILE A 184 -0.25 8.88 -16.36
C ILE A 184 -0.61 9.50 -17.71
N GLU A 185 -0.25 8.85 -18.82
CA GLU A 185 -0.56 9.37 -20.15
C GLU A 185 -2.08 9.39 -20.41
N ALA A 186 -2.84 8.38 -19.98
CA ALA A 186 -4.30 8.38 -20.07
C ALA A 186 -4.92 9.55 -19.28
N ILE A 187 -4.41 9.80 -18.05
CA ILE A 187 -4.86 10.93 -17.22
C ILE A 187 -4.53 12.27 -17.89
N LYS A 188 -3.32 12.45 -18.43
CA LYS A 188 -2.93 13.67 -19.16
C LYS A 188 -3.81 13.95 -20.36
N GLN A 189 -4.22 12.90 -21.07
CA GLN A 189 -5.11 12.98 -22.23
C GLN A 189 -6.58 13.13 -21.86
N LYS A 190 -6.90 13.15 -20.56
CA LYS A 190 -8.27 13.17 -20.01
C LYS A 190 -9.13 11.97 -20.47
N ASP A 191 -8.47 10.87 -20.84
CA ASP A 191 -9.14 9.61 -21.19
C ASP A 191 -9.45 8.80 -19.92
N LYS A 192 -10.56 9.16 -19.27
CA LYS A 192 -11.03 8.52 -18.05
C LYS A 192 -11.39 7.03 -18.25
N ASP A 193 -11.85 6.67 -19.45
CA ASP A 193 -12.21 5.29 -19.74
C ASP A 193 -10.96 4.42 -19.87
N LEU A 194 -9.91 4.91 -20.51
CA LEU A 194 -8.62 4.24 -20.57
C LEU A 194 -7.97 4.17 -19.18
N ALA A 195 -7.96 5.26 -18.42
CA ALA A 195 -7.45 5.29 -17.06
C ALA A 195 -8.16 4.23 -16.17
N GLY A 196 -9.48 4.13 -16.27
CA GLY A 196 -10.27 3.13 -15.58
C GLY A 196 -9.93 1.70 -16.02
N ARG A 197 -9.80 1.43 -17.32
CA ARG A 197 -9.40 0.10 -17.84
C ARG A 197 -8.00 -0.30 -17.35
N LEU A 198 -7.05 0.63 -17.32
CA LEU A 198 -5.68 0.37 -16.84
C LEU A 198 -5.67 0.00 -15.36
N ILE A 199 -6.37 0.74 -14.50
CA ILE A 199 -6.51 0.39 -13.08
C ILE A 199 -7.17 -0.98 -12.91
N ARG A 200 -8.27 -1.25 -13.62
CA ARG A 200 -8.93 -2.56 -13.57
C ARG A 200 -7.95 -3.68 -13.90
N SER A 201 -7.19 -3.54 -14.99
CA SER A 201 -6.19 -4.52 -15.40
C SER A 201 -5.11 -4.74 -14.35
N GLN A 202 -4.59 -3.65 -13.73
CA GLN A 202 -3.59 -3.74 -12.65
C GLN A 202 -4.11 -4.50 -11.43
N VAL A 203 -5.35 -4.21 -11.00
CA VAL A 203 -5.95 -4.84 -9.83
C VAL A 203 -6.22 -6.32 -10.09
N VAL A 204 -6.78 -6.67 -11.26
CA VAL A 204 -7.04 -8.07 -11.64
C VAL A 204 -5.74 -8.88 -11.68
N ARG A 205 -4.70 -8.38 -12.34
CA ARG A 205 -3.40 -9.06 -12.40
C ARG A 205 -2.77 -9.24 -11.01
N ALA A 206 -2.89 -8.25 -10.13
CA ALA A 206 -2.39 -8.38 -8.77
C ALA A 206 -3.16 -9.44 -7.97
N TYR A 207 -4.47 -9.54 -8.17
CA TYR A 207 -5.32 -10.57 -7.57
C TYR A 207 -4.95 -11.97 -8.06
N GLU A 208 -4.82 -12.15 -9.38
CA GLU A 208 -4.40 -13.42 -10.00
C GLU A 208 -3.03 -13.86 -9.48
N MET A 209 -2.07 -12.94 -9.39
CA MET A 209 -0.75 -13.22 -8.85
C MET A 209 -0.81 -13.63 -7.37
N TYR A 210 -1.67 -12.98 -6.58
CA TYR A 210 -1.91 -13.36 -5.19
C TYR A 210 -2.39 -14.81 -5.12
N HIS A 211 -3.41 -15.18 -5.88
CA HIS A 211 -3.93 -16.55 -5.94
C HIS A 211 -2.87 -17.58 -6.37
N GLN A 212 -2.09 -17.29 -7.41
CA GLN A 212 -1.01 -18.19 -7.87
C GLN A 212 0.06 -18.39 -6.79
N THR A 213 0.45 -17.32 -6.09
CA THR A 213 1.46 -17.40 -5.02
C THR A 213 0.97 -18.31 -3.89
N LEU A 214 -0.32 -18.28 -3.61
CA LEU A 214 -0.94 -19.07 -2.56
C LEU A 214 -1.07 -20.54 -2.98
N THR A 215 -1.47 -20.84 -4.21
CA THR A 215 -1.59 -22.22 -4.72
C THR A 215 -0.23 -22.91 -4.85
N ASN A 216 0.84 -22.16 -5.17
CA ASN A 216 2.20 -22.68 -5.26
C ASN A 216 2.87 -22.90 -3.89
N ASN A 217 2.41 -22.21 -2.84
CA ASN A 217 2.94 -22.30 -1.47
C ASN A 217 2.18 -23.33 -0.61
N GLN A 218 1.79 -24.48 -1.14
CA GLN A 218 1.11 -25.56 -0.39
C GLN A 218 1.88 -26.08 0.84
N SER A 219 3.09 -25.61 1.10
CA SER A 219 3.92 -26.02 2.23
C SER A 219 3.88 -25.08 3.44
N ASN A 220 3.29 -23.90 3.34
CA ASN A 220 3.26 -22.92 4.42
C ASN A 220 1.83 -22.59 4.83
N ARG A 221 1.56 -22.77 6.09
CA ARG A 221 0.41 -22.58 6.98
C ARG A 221 -0.66 -21.51 6.67
N ILE A 222 -0.57 -20.81 5.57
CA ILE A 222 -1.53 -19.81 5.11
C ILE A 222 -2.14 -20.40 3.86
N ILE A 223 -3.34 -20.90 3.93
CA ILE A 223 -4.20 -21.28 2.81
C ILE A 223 -4.64 -22.74 2.81
N LYS A 224 -5.80 -22.89 3.31
CA LYS A 224 -6.79 -23.83 2.80
C LYS A 224 -7.63 -23.15 1.71
N LEU A 225 -7.02 -22.81 0.58
CA LEU A 225 -7.73 -22.21 -0.57
C LEU A 225 -8.73 -23.15 -1.23
N LYS A 226 -8.50 -24.46 -1.15
CA LYS A 226 -9.41 -25.46 -1.72
C LYS A 226 -10.78 -25.53 -1.03
N GLU A 227 -10.91 -25.02 0.19
CA GLU A 227 -12.19 -25.04 0.94
C GLU A 227 -13.06 -23.81 0.70
N LEU A 228 -12.57 -22.78 -0.03
CA LEU A 228 -13.28 -21.53 -0.28
C LEU A 228 -13.76 -21.36 -1.72
N VAL A 229 -13.42 -22.29 -2.62
CA VAL A 229 -13.80 -22.27 -4.05
C VAL A 229 -14.66 -23.50 -4.41
N SER A 230 -15.00 -24.31 -3.42
CA SER A 230 -16.00 -25.40 -3.55
C SER A 230 -17.37 -24.89 -3.00
#